data_aa1f63bd883d4fa79bf240b220c184d7
#
_entry.id   aa1f63bd883d4fa79bf240b220c184d7
#
_cell.length_a   1.000
_cell.length_b   1.000
_cell.length_c   1.000
_cell.angle_alpha   90.00
_cell.angle_beta   90.00
_cell.angle_gamma   90.00
#
_symmetry.space_group_name_H-M   'P 1'
#
loop_
_entity.id
_entity.type
_entity.pdbx_description
1 polymer ?
#
loop_
_entity_poly.entity_id
_entity_poly.type
_entity_poly.pdbx_seq_one_letter_code
_entity_poly.pdbx_strand_id
1 'polypeptide(L)'
;MKKVLLIALCFAIPMAGFAQKKKKKGAEPEVVAPVVTTLSDEECMVNLSLFHESVKNKQYDEAYGFWLPVYQSRPDLNKAIYTDGTEILGHRYQQATDENVRKALRDSIMQLHDDRIKYFDEARYPDAYVLGVKAMDYLTYFQEDELALPAYGWMKESVTALGAKAQITVLRKFVELSYNIYKSNTEQYGDQFLADYQLASAALEQIVVAGGKNAEHATSQKAYIDRLYAASGAADCGQMDQMYATVVAESANDIEKLGSIMKLYRRLGCTESDVYFTAAEHAHKLQPTDESAAGCAQMCIKKGDLNGALEYYKQALSMVTDDEDKADYLYRVANVYVLLKNYQQGAAYAQQSLDVNPEDGRCYLLMGICYASAKIYDDPILARSVFWVACDMFRKAKTVDPSCTTDANKLIATYSQYFPSKEDVFFHKELNDGQPFRVGGWIGKTTTCRSKAE
;
A
#
# COMPACT_ATOMS: atom_id res chain seq x y z
N MET A 1 0.74 -48.87 -19.60
CA MET A 1 2.15 -49.21 -19.33
C MET A 1 3.02 -48.28 -20.17
N LYS A 2 3.45 -47.16 -19.61
CA LYS A 2 4.54 -46.32 -20.15
C LYS A 2 5.50 -46.09 -19.01
N LYS A 3 6.68 -46.70 -19.14
CA LYS A 3 7.77 -46.57 -18.20
C LYS A 3 8.30 -45.14 -18.28
N VAL A 4 8.17 -44.37 -17.20
CA VAL A 4 8.87 -43.09 -17.03
C VAL A 4 10.28 -43.44 -16.53
N LEU A 5 11.25 -43.12 -17.35
CA LEU A 5 12.68 -43.26 -17.03
C LEU A 5 13.05 -42.16 -16.05
N LEU A 6 13.24 -42.50 -14.75
CA LEU A 6 13.83 -41.62 -13.77
C LEU A 6 15.31 -41.48 -14.11
N ILE A 7 15.69 -40.30 -14.61
CA ILE A 7 17.10 -39.91 -14.68
C ILE A 7 17.47 -39.39 -13.29
N ALA A 8 18.05 -40.26 -12.48
CA ALA A 8 18.75 -39.86 -11.25
C ALA A 8 20.03 -39.15 -11.63
N LEU A 9 20.03 -37.82 -11.58
CA LEU A 9 21.27 -37.04 -11.62
C LEU A 9 21.99 -37.21 -10.29
N CYS A 10 22.84 -38.21 -10.19
CA CYS A 10 23.77 -38.36 -9.09
C CYS A 10 24.89 -37.32 -9.22
N PHE A 11 24.84 -36.27 -8.39
CA PHE A 11 26.00 -35.38 -8.25
C PHE A 11 27.07 -36.04 -7.39
N ALA A 12 28.17 -36.29 -8.02
CA ALA A 12 29.35 -36.91 -7.45
C ALA A 12 30.34 -35.81 -6.97
N ILE A 13 30.62 -35.75 -5.68
CA ILE A 13 31.63 -34.85 -5.06
C ILE A 13 32.70 -35.70 -4.34
N PRO A 14 33.99 -35.50 -4.57
CA PRO A 14 35.03 -36.40 -4.08
C PRO A 14 35.41 -36.18 -2.61
N MET A 15 35.71 -37.28 -1.94
CA MET A 15 36.45 -37.30 -0.68
C MET A 15 37.95 -37.40 -0.96
N ALA A 16 38.71 -36.43 -0.49
CA ALA A 16 40.18 -36.56 -0.40
C ALA A 16 40.55 -36.95 1.05
N GLY A 17 41.33 -38.02 1.14
CA GLY A 17 41.76 -38.61 2.41
C GLY A 17 42.61 -37.64 3.25
N PHE A 18 42.46 -37.78 4.59
CA PHE A 18 43.24 -37.04 5.59
C PHE A 18 44.73 -37.35 5.46
N ALA A 19 45.51 -36.35 4.98
CA ALA A 19 46.91 -36.22 5.25
C ALA A 19 47.18 -34.80 5.71
N GLN A 20 47.64 -34.64 6.97
CA GLN A 20 48.07 -33.37 7.50
C GLN A 20 49.12 -32.72 6.61
N LYS A 21 48.80 -31.61 5.93
CA LYS A 21 49.78 -30.68 5.38
C LYS A 21 49.32 -29.24 5.42
N LYS A 22 50.19 -28.41 5.96
CA LYS A 22 50.27 -26.94 6.03
C LYS A 22 49.33 -26.13 5.12
N LYS A 23 48.66 -25.14 5.75
CA LYS A 23 47.93 -24.05 5.11
C LYS A 23 48.59 -23.53 3.82
N LYS A 24 47.94 -23.74 2.69
CA LYS A 24 48.10 -22.90 1.50
C LYS A 24 46.71 -22.27 1.22
N LYS A 25 46.71 -20.95 0.99
CA LYS A 25 45.58 -20.19 0.52
C LYS A 25 45.16 -20.67 -0.87
N GLY A 26 43.83 -20.93 -1.04
CA GLY A 26 43.16 -20.94 -2.33
C GLY A 26 43.31 -22.25 -3.11
N ALA A 27 42.41 -23.22 -2.87
CA ALA A 27 42.07 -24.23 -3.85
C ALA A 27 40.55 -24.30 -3.89
N GLU A 28 39.99 -24.13 -5.09
CA GLU A 28 38.57 -24.38 -5.36
C GLU A 28 38.21 -25.84 -5.05
N PRO A 29 37.01 -26.11 -4.56
CA PRO A 29 36.56 -27.49 -4.33
C PRO A 29 36.36 -28.21 -5.68
N GLU A 30 37.19 -29.18 -5.94
CA GLU A 30 37.11 -30.09 -7.08
C GLU A 30 35.84 -30.98 -6.96
N VAL A 31 35.04 -31.01 -8.01
CA VAL A 31 33.81 -31.83 -8.08
C VAL A 31 34.21 -33.25 -8.47
N VAL A 32 34.30 -34.18 -7.52
CA VAL A 32 34.54 -35.62 -7.75
C VAL A 32 33.32 -36.41 -7.30
N ALA A 33 32.91 -37.39 -8.13
CA ALA A 33 31.77 -38.25 -7.87
C ALA A 33 31.94 -39.12 -6.59
N PRO A 34 30.97 -39.14 -5.65
CA PRO A 34 31.08 -39.93 -4.42
C PRO A 34 30.94 -41.40 -4.69
N VAL A 35 31.77 -42.20 -4.08
CA VAL A 35 31.48 -43.58 -3.79
C VAL A 35 30.36 -43.60 -2.77
N VAL A 36 29.18 -44.09 -3.16
CA VAL A 36 28.04 -44.27 -2.24
C VAL A 36 28.41 -45.38 -1.26
N THR A 37 28.93 -44.98 -0.10
CA THR A 37 29.09 -45.91 1.03
C THR A 37 27.78 -45.89 1.81
N THR A 38 26.97 -46.93 1.70
CA THR A 38 25.78 -47.11 2.53
C THR A 38 26.24 -47.36 3.97
N LEU A 39 25.95 -46.39 4.85
CA LEU A 39 26.21 -46.50 6.28
C LEU A 39 25.21 -47.46 6.93
N SER A 40 25.66 -48.20 7.96
CA SER A 40 24.77 -48.91 8.89
C SER A 40 23.93 -47.91 9.71
N ASP A 41 22.84 -48.39 10.33
CA ASP A 41 22.00 -47.54 11.16
C ASP A 41 22.79 -46.95 12.35
N GLU A 42 23.69 -47.70 12.94
CA GLU A 42 24.56 -47.24 14.03
C GLU A 42 25.53 -46.13 13.56
N GLU A 43 26.17 -46.29 12.44
CA GLU A 43 27.03 -45.26 11.82
C GLU A 43 26.23 -43.99 11.44
N CYS A 44 25.00 -44.14 10.96
CA CYS A 44 24.12 -43.01 10.69
C CYS A 44 23.80 -42.21 11.95
N MET A 45 23.53 -42.89 13.09
CA MET A 45 23.26 -42.23 14.36
C MET A 45 24.47 -41.47 14.89
N VAL A 46 25.67 -42.06 14.78
CA VAL A 46 26.92 -41.38 15.16
C VAL A 46 27.15 -40.13 14.29
N ASN A 47 27.08 -40.30 12.98
CA ASN A 47 27.30 -39.18 12.04
C ASN A 47 26.23 -38.07 12.17
N LEU A 48 24.97 -38.46 12.49
CA LEU A 48 23.91 -37.49 12.81
C LEU A 48 24.31 -36.60 14.01
N SER A 49 24.82 -37.20 15.05
CA SER A 49 25.26 -36.47 16.25
C SER A 49 26.46 -35.54 15.93
N LEU A 50 27.41 -36.05 15.13
CA LEU A 50 28.61 -35.30 14.77
C LEU A 50 28.29 -34.10 13.89
N PHE A 51 27.50 -34.26 12.80
CA PHE A 51 27.18 -33.10 11.98
C PHE A 51 26.33 -32.08 12.71
N HIS A 52 25.36 -32.51 13.53
CA HIS A 52 24.53 -31.60 14.30
C HIS A 52 25.35 -30.76 15.28
N GLU A 53 26.34 -31.36 15.95
CA GLU A 53 27.26 -30.64 16.83
C GLU A 53 28.17 -29.69 16.03
N SER A 54 28.69 -30.16 14.88
CA SER A 54 29.53 -29.32 14.00
C SER A 54 28.75 -28.11 13.48
N VAL A 55 27.48 -28.24 13.11
CA VAL A 55 26.61 -27.11 12.70
C VAL A 55 26.41 -26.12 13.84
N LYS A 56 26.13 -26.57 15.06
CA LYS A 56 26.04 -25.71 16.24
C LYS A 56 27.31 -24.92 16.49
N ASN A 57 28.46 -25.53 16.22
CA ASN A 57 29.77 -24.89 16.34
C ASN A 57 30.19 -24.12 15.09
N LYS A 58 29.30 -23.99 14.06
CA LYS A 58 29.55 -23.33 12.78
C LYS A 58 30.74 -23.91 11.98
N GLN A 59 31.00 -25.19 12.17
CA GLN A 59 32.04 -25.96 11.47
C GLN A 59 31.42 -26.66 10.24
N TYR A 60 30.89 -25.89 9.30
CA TYR A 60 30.06 -26.41 8.21
C TYR A 60 30.78 -27.32 7.23
N ASP A 61 32.08 -27.10 7.00
CA ASP A 61 32.88 -27.97 6.10
C ASP A 61 33.07 -29.35 6.73
N GLU A 62 33.30 -29.42 8.04
CA GLU A 62 33.35 -30.67 8.78
C GLU A 62 31.99 -31.35 8.84
N ALA A 63 30.94 -30.58 9.15
CA ALA A 63 29.57 -31.04 9.18
C ALA A 63 29.16 -31.72 7.86
N TYR A 64 29.55 -31.14 6.70
CA TYR A 64 29.25 -31.71 5.40
C TYR A 64 29.75 -33.13 5.21
N GLY A 65 30.94 -33.46 5.71
CA GLY A 65 31.54 -34.80 5.62
C GLY A 65 30.74 -35.87 6.38
N PHE A 66 30.12 -35.51 7.50
CA PHE A 66 29.27 -36.40 8.29
C PHE A 66 27.81 -36.42 7.77
N TRP A 67 27.32 -35.26 7.31
CA TRP A 67 25.94 -35.08 6.87
C TRP A 67 25.60 -35.81 5.57
N LEU A 68 26.46 -35.69 4.54
CA LEU A 68 26.18 -36.25 3.21
C LEU A 68 25.97 -37.77 3.23
N PRO A 69 26.81 -38.58 3.90
CA PRO A 69 26.59 -40.02 3.98
C PRO A 69 25.28 -40.41 4.69
N VAL A 70 24.86 -39.65 5.73
CA VAL A 70 23.59 -39.89 6.42
C VAL A 70 22.40 -39.58 5.51
N TYR A 71 22.43 -38.42 4.85
CA TYR A 71 21.40 -38.01 3.91
C TYR A 71 21.19 -39.03 2.77
N GLN A 72 22.30 -39.59 2.26
CA GLN A 72 22.26 -40.61 1.19
C GLN A 72 21.78 -41.98 1.69
N SER A 73 22.12 -42.37 2.92
CA SER A 73 21.81 -43.72 3.43
C SER A 73 20.46 -43.80 4.14
N ARG A 74 20.11 -42.80 4.93
CA ARG A 74 18.89 -42.79 5.79
C ARG A 74 18.24 -41.41 5.79
N PRO A 75 17.68 -40.98 4.67
CA PRO A 75 16.99 -39.68 4.59
C PRO A 75 15.80 -39.55 5.53
N ASP A 76 15.24 -40.68 5.99
CA ASP A 76 14.11 -40.79 6.93
C ASP A 76 14.52 -40.75 8.41
N LEU A 77 15.82 -40.70 8.72
CA LEU A 77 16.31 -40.90 10.08
C LEU A 77 15.96 -39.76 11.05
N ASN A 78 16.18 -38.52 10.62
CA ASN A 78 15.94 -37.35 11.47
C ASN A 78 15.78 -36.06 10.61
N LYS A 79 14.87 -35.19 11.02
CA LYS A 79 14.67 -33.89 10.33
C LYS A 79 15.89 -32.97 10.34
N ALA A 80 16.83 -33.13 11.29
CA ALA A 80 18.09 -32.38 11.31
C ALA A 80 18.87 -32.56 10.01
N ILE A 81 18.70 -33.69 9.31
CA ILE A 81 19.30 -33.91 7.99
C ILE A 81 18.91 -32.79 7.04
N TYR A 82 17.67 -32.28 7.12
CA TYR A 82 17.15 -31.23 6.24
C TYR A 82 17.40 -29.83 6.78
N THR A 83 17.16 -29.59 8.09
CA THR A 83 17.36 -28.25 8.69
C THR A 83 18.83 -27.87 8.72
N ASP A 84 19.69 -28.75 9.19
CA ASP A 84 21.12 -28.51 9.24
C ASP A 84 21.74 -28.61 7.84
N GLY A 85 21.19 -29.49 6.98
CA GLY A 85 21.62 -29.64 5.59
C GLY A 85 21.45 -28.35 4.79
N THR A 86 20.34 -27.60 4.97
CA THR A 86 20.17 -26.29 4.32
C THR A 86 21.21 -25.27 4.80
N GLU A 87 21.57 -25.26 6.10
CA GLU A 87 22.64 -24.40 6.62
C GLU A 87 24.02 -24.78 6.07
N ILE A 88 24.31 -26.07 6.02
CA ILE A 88 25.58 -26.60 5.47
C ILE A 88 25.73 -26.23 3.98
N LEU A 89 24.70 -26.50 3.18
CA LEU A 89 24.72 -26.18 1.74
C LEU A 89 24.70 -24.67 1.51
N GLY A 90 23.97 -23.91 2.32
CA GLY A 90 23.94 -22.44 2.26
C GLY A 90 25.33 -21.85 2.52
N HIS A 91 26.07 -22.35 3.51
CA HIS A 91 27.45 -21.92 3.76
C HIS A 91 28.35 -22.22 2.55
N ARG A 92 28.28 -23.45 2.00
CA ARG A 92 29.05 -23.84 0.81
C ARG A 92 28.71 -22.99 -0.43
N TYR A 93 27.43 -22.62 -0.61
CA TYR A 93 27.00 -21.70 -1.66
C TYR A 93 27.68 -20.33 -1.52
N GLN A 94 27.78 -19.79 -0.30
CA GLN A 94 28.46 -18.51 -0.06
C GLN A 94 29.97 -18.56 -0.33
N GLN A 95 30.59 -19.71 -0.15
CA GLN A 95 32.02 -19.90 -0.40
C GLN A 95 32.34 -20.23 -1.86
N ALA A 96 31.39 -20.74 -2.62
CA ALA A 96 31.61 -21.13 -4.01
C ALA A 96 31.78 -19.90 -4.91
N THR A 97 32.82 -19.93 -5.74
CA THR A 97 33.14 -18.89 -6.74
C THR A 97 32.72 -19.32 -8.15
N ASP A 98 32.68 -20.62 -8.43
CA ASP A 98 32.20 -21.17 -9.70
C ASP A 98 30.67 -21.16 -9.79
N GLU A 99 30.13 -20.58 -10.85
CA GLU A 99 28.69 -20.40 -11.02
C GLU A 99 27.95 -21.75 -11.23
N ASN A 100 28.59 -22.74 -11.84
CA ASN A 100 27.96 -24.06 -11.98
C ASN A 100 27.87 -24.77 -10.63
N VAL A 101 28.88 -24.60 -9.77
CA VAL A 101 28.86 -25.12 -8.38
C VAL A 101 27.78 -24.41 -7.58
N ARG A 102 27.66 -23.09 -7.67
CA ARG A 102 26.59 -22.32 -7.03
C ARG A 102 25.21 -22.78 -7.47
N LYS A 103 25.02 -22.96 -8.79
CA LYS A 103 23.78 -23.47 -9.35
C LYS A 103 23.43 -24.87 -8.78
N ALA A 104 24.39 -25.79 -8.77
CA ALA A 104 24.16 -27.12 -8.23
C ALA A 104 23.83 -27.10 -6.73
N LEU A 105 24.45 -26.21 -5.95
CA LEU A 105 24.17 -26.07 -4.52
C LEU A 105 22.77 -25.52 -4.25
N ARG A 106 22.35 -24.47 -4.96
CA ARG A 106 21.00 -23.93 -4.79
C ARG A 106 19.90 -24.94 -5.23
N ASP A 107 20.14 -25.68 -6.31
CA ASP A 107 19.22 -26.74 -6.75
C ASP A 107 19.15 -27.85 -5.69
N SER A 108 20.28 -28.20 -5.05
CA SER A 108 20.33 -29.17 -3.95
C SER A 108 19.59 -28.68 -2.70
N ILE A 109 19.66 -27.37 -2.39
CA ILE A 109 18.86 -26.79 -1.29
C ILE A 109 17.38 -26.93 -1.56
N MET A 110 16.92 -26.66 -2.79
CA MET A 110 15.50 -26.86 -3.16
C MET A 110 15.09 -28.32 -3.04
N GLN A 111 15.95 -29.26 -3.46
CA GLN A 111 15.70 -30.70 -3.34
C GLN A 111 15.61 -31.15 -1.88
N LEU A 112 16.41 -30.60 -0.96
CA LEU A 112 16.29 -30.92 0.47
C LEU A 112 14.91 -30.63 1.04
N HIS A 113 14.27 -29.55 0.62
CA HIS A 113 12.91 -29.25 1.06
C HIS A 113 11.90 -30.27 0.50
N ASP A 114 12.03 -30.65 -0.77
CA ASP A 114 11.16 -31.67 -1.38
C ASP A 114 11.34 -33.05 -0.71
N ASP A 115 12.57 -33.40 -0.40
CA ASP A 115 12.86 -34.66 0.31
C ASP A 115 12.38 -34.62 1.77
N ARG A 116 12.45 -33.46 2.41
CA ARG A 116 11.86 -33.28 3.75
C ARG A 116 10.36 -33.54 3.74
N ILE A 117 9.61 -32.98 2.79
CA ILE A 117 8.18 -33.23 2.60
C ILE A 117 7.93 -34.74 2.35
N LYS A 118 8.76 -35.36 1.53
CA LYS A 118 8.63 -36.77 1.19
C LYS A 118 8.87 -37.74 2.36
N TYR A 119 9.81 -37.43 3.24
CA TYR A 119 10.26 -38.36 4.30
C TYR A 119 9.77 -38.03 5.70
N PHE A 120 9.23 -36.80 5.93
CA PHE A 120 8.77 -36.38 7.25
C PHE A 120 7.40 -35.73 7.20
N ASP A 121 6.40 -36.42 7.74
CA ASP A 121 5.05 -35.87 8.00
C ASP A 121 4.96 -35.55 9.51
N GLU A 122 5.26 -34.32 9.87
CA GLU A 122 5.20 -33.86 11.27
C GLU A 122 4.01 -32.94 11.49
N ALA A 123 3.11 -33.28 12.40
CA ALA A 123 1.96 -32.45 12.76
C ALA A 123 2.35 -31.00 13.19
N ARG A 124 3.56 -30.84 13.76
CA ARG A 124 4.07 -29.51 14.19
C ARG A 124 4.63 -28.69 13.02
N TYR A 125 5.17 -29.34 12.00
CA TYR A 125 5.77 -28.73 10.81
C TYR A 125 5.26 -29.42 9.55
N PRO A 126 3.97 -29.25 9.23
CA PRO A 126 3.36 -29.92 8.07
C PRO A 126 4.01 -29.47 6.76
N ASP A 127 3.75 -30.18 5.68
CA ASP A 127 4.28 -29.86 4.35
C ASP A 127 4.11 -28.41 3.97
N ALA A 128 2.96 -27.82 4.27
CA ALA A 128 2.68 -26.43 4.01
C ALA A 128 3.64 -25.46 4.75
N TYR A 129 4.12 -25.84 5.95
CA TYR A 129 5.17 -25.08 6.65
C TYR A 129 6.51 -25.16 5.91
N VAL A 130 6.86 -26.35 5.46
CA VAL A 130 8.11 -26.58 4.71
C VAL A 130 8.10 -25.82 3.37
N LEU A 131 6.96 -25.77 2.68
CA LEU A 131 6.80 -24.98 1.46
C LEU A 131 7.05 -23.48 1.71
N GLY A 132 6.59 -22.94 2.83
CA GLY A 132 6.90 -21.56 3.20
C GLY A 132 8.39 -21.30 3.40
N VAL A 133 9.10 -22.25 4.06
CA VAL A 133 10.58 -22.18 4.21
C VAL A 133 11.28 -22.30 2.87
N LYS A 134 10.88 -23.27 2.04
CA LYS A 134 11.41 -23.48 0.68
C LYS A 134 11.31 -22.20 -0.15
N ALA A 135 10.17 -21.52 -0.08
CA ALA A 135 9.96 -20.29 -0.81
C ALA A 135 10.90 -19.16 -0.33
N MET A 136 11.16 -19.05 0.97
CA MET A 136 12.10 -18.08 1.52
C MET A 136 13.54 -18.35 1.08
N ASP A 137 13.95 -19.61 1.04
CA ASP A 137 15.26 -19.99 0.52
C ASP A 137 15.37 -19.75 -0.99
N TYR A 138 14.30 -20.01 -1.75
CA TYR A 138 14.27 -19.65 -3.18
C TYR A 138 14.56 -18.16 -3.39
N LEU A 139 13.91 -17.28 -2.67
CA LEU A 139 14.15 -15.84 -2.76
C LEU A 139 15.57 -15.44 -2.36
N THR A 140 16.24 -16.23 -1.56
CA THR A 140 17.63 -16.00 -1.14
C THR A 140 18.61 -16.40 -2.22
N TYR A 141 18.38 -17.51 -2.92
CA TYR A 141 19.35 -18.13 -3.82
C TYR A 141 19.07 -17.91 -5.31
N PHE A 142 17.85 -17.46 -5.69
CA PHE A 142 17.44 -17.21 -7.09
C PHE A 142 17.06 -15.74 -7.29
N GLN A 143 17.93 -14.83 -6.88
CA GLN A 143 17.67 -13.37 -6.90
C GLN A 143 17.48 -12.80 -8.32
N GLU A 144 17.92 -13.50 -9.36
CA GLU A 144 17.73 -13.15 -10.76
C GLU A 144 16.30 -13.39 -11.27
N ASP A 145 15.50 -14.19 -10.56
CA ASP A 145 14.07 -14.40 -10.89
C ASP A 145 13.21 -13.30 -10.27
N GLU A 146 13.01 -12.21 -11.02
CA GLU A 146 12.32 -11.01 -10.55
C GLU A 146 10.88 -11.27 -10.07
N LEU A 147 10.16 -12.19 -10.73
CA LEU A 147 8.77 -12.50 -10.36
C LEU A 147 8.69 -13.64 -9.34
N ALA A 148 9.72 -14.47 -9.26
CA ALA A 148 9.82 -15.60 -8.33
C ALA A 148 8.53 -16.45 -8.27
N LEU A 149 7.94 -16.75 -9.44
CA LEU A 149 6.67 -17.48 -9.55
C LEU A 149 6.64 -18.83 -8.81
N PRO A 150 7.74 -19.63 -8.79
CA PRO A 150 7.76 -20.84 -7.96
C PRO A 150 7.59 -20.55 -6.47
N ALA A 151 8.32 -19.55 -5.95
CA ALA A 151 8.22 -19.15 -4.55
C ALA A 151 6.82 -18.61 -4.21
N TYR A 152 6.22 -17.82 -5.10
CA TYR A 152 4.85 -17.36 -4.94
C TYR A 152 3.86 -18.54 -4.83
N GLY A 153 3.97 -19.55 -5.70
CA GLY A 153 3.12 -20.73 -5.67
C GLY A 153 3.21 -21.49 -4.33
N TRP A 154 4.42 -21.75 -3.86
CA TRP A 154 4.64 -22.42 -2.56
C TRP A 154 4.18 -21.58 -1.38
N MET A 155 4.38 -20.26 -1.39
CA MET A 155 3.85 -19.38 -0.35
C MET A 155 2.32 -19.36 -0.33
N LYS A 156 1.69 -19.31 -1.50
CA LYS A 156 0.23 -19.34 -1.61
C LYS A 156 -0.35 -20.63 -1.02
N GLU A 157 0.24 -21.77 -1.32
CA GLU A 157 -0.16 -23.04 -0.73
C GLU A 157 0.05 -23.07 0.78
N SER A 158 1.22 -22.61 1.25
CA SER A 158 1.55 -22.49 2.67
C SER A 158 0.55 -21.62 3.43
N VAL A 159 0.31 -20.41 2.95
CA VAL A 159 -0.57 -19.42 3.60
C VAL A 159 -2.04 -19.89 3.59
N THR A 160 -2.49 -20.50 2.49
CA THR A 160 -3.85 -21.02 2.37
C THR A 160 -4.10 -22.16 3.38
N ALA A 161 -3.14 -23.08 3.52
CA ALA A 161 -3.29 -24.25 4.41
C ALA A 161 -3.12 -23.88 5.90
N LEU A 162 -2.25 -22.94 6.23
CA LEU A 162 -1.87 -22.65 7.61
C LEU A 162 -2.59 -21.43 8.21
N GLY A 163 -3.00 -20.46 7.41
CA GLY A 163 -3.59 -19.21 7.90
C GLY A 163 -2.70 -18.55 8.96
N ALA A 164 -3.24 -18.29 10.15
CA ALA A 164 -2.53 -17.69 11.28
C ALA A 164 -1.38 -18.55 11.86
N LYS A 165 -1.25 -19.82 11.47
CA LYS A 165 -0.12 -20.69 11.85
C LYS A 165 1.07 -20.53 10.89
N ALA A 166 0.91 -19.84 9.76
CA ALA A 166 2.02 -19.54 8.85
C ALA A 166 3.03 -18.59 9.53
N GLN A 167 4.27 -18.64 9.05
CA GLN A 167 5.29 -17.72 9.53
C GLN A 167 4.94 -16.28 9.12
N ILE A 168 5.05 -15.33 10.04
CA ILE A 168 4.72 -13.91 9.79
C ILE A 168 5.53 -13.34 8.62
N THR A 169 6.80 -13.74 8.48
CA THR A 169 7.65 -13.34 7.37
C THR A 169 7.17 -13.89 6.03
N VAL A 170 6.63 -15.12 6.01
CA VAL A 170 6.04 -15.74 4.81
C VAL A 170 4.77 -15.01 4.42
N LEU A 171 3.88 -14.67 5.38
CA LEU A 171 2.67 -13.88 5.13
C LEU A 171 3.00 -12.55 4.44
N ARG A 172 4.00 -11.82 4.94
CA ARG A 172 4.43 -10.56 4.33
C ARG A 172 5.00 -10.78 2.93
N LYS A 173 5.95 -11.70 2.78
CA LYS A 173 6.63 -11.96 1.50
C LYS A 173 5.66 -12.45 0.43
N PHE A 174 4.64 -13.20 0.80
CA PHE A 174 3.58 -13.63 -0.10
C PHE A 174 2.87 -12.42 -0.74
N VAL A 175 2.50 -11.41 0.06
CA VAL A 175 1.86 -10.19 -0.46
C VAL A 175 2.83 -9.36 -1.32
N GLU A 176 4.12 -9.28 -0.94
CA GLU A 176 5.13 -8.60 -1.76
C GLU A 176 5.31 -9.25 -3.14
N LEU A 177 5.35 -10.58 -3.21
CA LEU A 177 5.43 -11.29 -4.49
C LEU A 177 4.16 -11.12 -5.32
N SER A 178 2.98 -11.26 -4.69
CA SER A 178 1.70 -11.01 -5.35
C SER A 178 1.62 -9.59 -5.91
N TYR A 179 2.13 -8.57 -5.19
CA TYR A 179 2.23 -7.20 -5.67
C TYR A 179 3.16 -7.06 -6.90
N ASN A 180 4.31 -7.74 -6.90
CA ASN A 180 5.22 -7.71 -8.05
C ASN A 180 4.56 -8.34 -9.30
N ILE A 181 3.83 -9.45 -9.11
CA ILE A 181 3.05 -10.09 -10.17
C ILE A 181 1.95 -9.14 -10.66
N TYR A 182 1.19 -8.51 -9.76
CA TYR A 182 0.18 -7.51 -10.09
C TYR A 182 0.77 -6.36 -10.92
N LYS A 183 1.93 -5.82 -10.54
CA LYS A 183 2.61 -4.77 -11.30
C LYS A 183 3.01 -5.18 -12.71
N SER A 184 3.26 -6.46 -12.96
CA SER A 184 3.61 -6.94 -14.30
C SER A 184 2.43 -6.89 -15.27
N ASN A 185 1.19 -7.03 -14.77
CA ASN A 185 -0.05 -6.87 -15.53
C ASN A 185 -1.23 -6.60 -14.58
N THR A 186 -1.53 -5.32 -14.39
CA THR A 186 -2.54 -4.85 -13.42
C THR A 186 -3.97 -5.29 -13.76
N GLU A 187 -4.31 -5.36 -15.04
CA GLU A 187 -5.66 -5.80 -15.47
C GLU A 187 -5.88 -7.30 -15.21
N GLN A 188 -4.85 -8.10 -15.41
CA GLN A 188 -4.95 -9.55 -15.26
C GLN A 188 -4.92 -10.00 -13.81
N TYR A 189 -4.11 -9.37 -12.97
CA TYR A 189 -3.79 -9.86 -11.63
C TYR A 189 -4.40 -9.03 -10.49
N GLY A 190 -5.29 -8.08 -10.77
CA GLY A 190 -5.93 -7.23 -9.76
C GLY A 190 -6.70 -8.03 -8.72
N ASP A 191 -7.63 -8.89 -9.16
CA ASP A 191 -8.45 -9.73 -8.28
C ASP A 191 -7.59 -10.73 -7.47
N GLN A 192 -6.54 -11.27 -8.11
CA GLN A 192 -5.60 -12.17 -7.43
C GLN A 192 -4.86 -11.44 -6.31
N PHE A 193 -4.33 -10.25 -6.57
CA PHE A 193 -3.60 -9.48 -5.58
C PHE A 193 -4.50 -9.07 -4.40
N LEU A 194 -5.75 -8.67 -4.68
CA LEU A 194 -6.74 -8.40 -3.64
C LEU A 194 -6.98 -9.64 -2.76
N ALA A 195 -7.24 -10.79 -3.36
CA ALA A 195 -7.50 -12.02 -2.62
C ALA A 195 -6.29 -12.46 -1.78
N ASP A 196 -5.09 -12.35 -2.31
CA ASP A 196 -3.85 -12.69 -1.62
C ASP A 196 -3.57 -11.75 -0.43
N TYR A 197 -3.80 -10.44 -0.63
CA TYR A 197 -3.73 -9.45 0.45
C TYR A 197 -4.75 -9.74 1.56
N GLN A 198 -6.02 -10.01 1.21
CA GLN A 198 -7.07 -10.34 2.18
C GLN A 198 -6.70 -11.57 3.00
N LEU A 199 -6.22 -12.62 2.35
CA LEU A 199 -5.81 -13.87 3.00
C LEU A 199 -4.70 -13.64 4.03
N ALA A 200 -3.64 -12.93 3.65
CA ALA A 200 -2.52 -12.64 4.54
C ALA A 200 -2.89 -11.65 5.66
N SER A 201 -3.70 -10.61 5.32
CA SER A 201 -4.15 -9.61 6.30
C SER A 201 -5.03 -10.24 7.38
N ALA A 202 -5.96 -11.12 7.01
CA ALA A 202 -6.80 -11.86 7.96
C ALA A 202 -5.96 -12.79 8.87
N ALA A 203 -4.95 -13.48 8.31
CA ALA A 203 -4.06 -14.32 9.09
C ALA A 203 -3.24 -13.51 10.11
N LEU A 204 -2.68 -12.36 9.70
CA LEU A 204 -1.95 -11.45 10.60
C LEU A 204 -2.85 -10.87 11.68
N GLU A 205 -4.09 -10.49 11.36
CA GLU A 205 -5.07 -10.00 12.33
C GLU A 205 -5.37 -11.05 13.40
N GLN A 206 -5.57 -12.31 13.01
CA GLN A 206 -5.78 -13.40 13.97
C GLN A 206 -4.59 -13.56 14.93
N ILE A 207 -3.33 -13.39 14.45
CA ILE A 207 -2.15 -13.43 15.31
C ILE A 207 -2.14 -12.24 16.28
N VAL A 208 -2.52 -11.04 15.82
CA VAL A 208 -2.62 -9.83 16.66
C VAL A 208 -3.65 -10.03 17.76
N VAL A 209 -4.86 -10.46 17.41
CA VAL A 209 -5.96 -10.71 18.37
C VAL A 209 -5.62 -11.80 19.37
N ALA A 210 -4.92 -12.86 18.96
CA ALA A 210 -4.47 -13.93 19.86
C ALA A 210 -3.43 -13.44 20.88
N GLY A 211 -2.76 -12.33 20.64
CA GLY A 211 -1.80 -11.74 21.54
C GLY A 211 -0.48 -12.53 21.65
N GLY A 212 0.26 -12.28 22.75
CA GLY A 212 1.51 -12.97 23.03
C GLY A 212 2.72 -12.37 22.28
N LYS A 213 3.84 -13.10 22.30
CA LYS A 213 5.15 -12.62 21.82
C LYS A 213 5.22 -12.23 20.34
N ASN A 214 4.29 -12.73 19.52
CA ASN A 214 4.27 -12.48 18.07
C ASN A 214 3.33 -11.34 17.69
N ALA A 215 2.49 -10.82 18.59
CA ALA A 215 1.46 -9.84 18.29
C ALA A 215 2.04 -8.52 17.75
N GLU A 216 3.07 -7.98 18.40
CA GLU A 216 3.73 -6.75 17.98
C GLU A 216 4.34 -6.89 16.58
N HIS A 217 5.04 -8.01 16.33
CA HIS A 217 5.60 -8.28 15.00
C HIS A 217 4.50 -8.41 13.93
N ALA A 218 3.41 -9.15 14.24
CA ALA A 218 2.27 -9.26 13.31
C ALA A 218 1.61 -7.91 13.04
N THR A 219 1.44 -7.04 14.05
CA THR A 219 0.92 -5.67 13.89
C THR A 219 1.78 -4.86 12.93
N SER A 220 3.10 -4.89 13.11
CA SER A 220 4.05 -4.19 12.23
C SER A 220 3.99 -4.71 10.79
N GLN A 221 3.95 -6.03 10.58
CA GLN A 221 3.88 -6.61 9.23
C GLN A 221 2.51 -6.38 8.56
N LYS A 222 1.42 -6.42 9.33
CA LYS A 222 0.09 -6.05 8.84
C LYS A 222 0.06 -4.61 8.37
N ALA A 223 0.54 -3.67 9.18
CA ALA A 223 0.62 -2.26 8.78
C ALA A 223 1.50 -2.04 7.52
N TYR A 224 2.50 -2.87 7.30
CA TYR A 224 3.32 -2.83 6.10
C TYR A 224 2.53 -3.28 4.86
N ILE A 225 1.86 -4.45 4.89
CA ILE A 225 1.08 -4.92 3.74
C ILE A 225 -0.13 -4.05 3.45
N ASP A 226 -0.75 -3.46 4.48
CA ASP A 226 -1.85 -2.49 4.33
C ASP A 226 -1.38 -1.25 3.55
N ARG A 227 -0.20 -0.72 3.89
CA ARG A 227 0.40 0.40 3.13
C ARG A 227 0.76 0.02 1.70
N LEU A 228 1.29 -1.19 1.49
CA LEU A 228 1.62 -1.69 0.16
C LEU A 228 0.38 -1.79 -0.72
N TYR A 229 -0.69 -2.38 -0.17
CA TYR A 229 -1.97 -2.51 -0.87
C TYR A 229 -2.59 -1.14 -1.16
N ALA A 230 -2.62 -0.23 -0.18
CA ALA A 230 -3.11 1.13 -0.36
C ALA A 230 -2.34 1.91 -1.45
N ALA A 231 -1.02 1.74 -1.52
CA ALA A 231 -0.18 2.43 -2.50
C ALA A 231 -0.23 1.81 -3.90
N SER A 232 -0.77 0.61 -4.04
CA SER A 232 -0.79 -0.14 -5.31
C SER A 232 -1.76 0.41 -6.35
N GLY A 233 -2.82 1.09 -5.92
CA GLY A 233 -3.95 1.50 -6.77
C GLY A 233 -4.91 0.36 -7.12
N ALA A 234 -4.75 -0.83 -6.55
CA ALA A 234 -5.61 -1.99 -6.81
C ALA A 234 -6.95 -1.93 -6.07
N ALA A 235 -7.03 -1.17 -4.96
CA ALA A 235 -8.22 -1.09 -4.13
C ALA A 235 -9.22 -0.09 -4.68
N ASP A 236 -10.47 -0.48 -4.91
CA ASP A 236 -11.59 0.43 -5.02
C ASP A 236 -12.32 0.60 -3.68
N CYS A 237 -13.12 1.67 -3.58
CA CYS A 237 -13.80 2.01 -2.33
C CYS A 237 -14.85 0.96 -1.93
N GLY A 238 -15.53 0.30 -2.88
CA GLY A 238 -16.52 -0.73 -2.59
C GLY A 238 -15.88 -1.99 -2.00
N GLN A 239 -14.73 -2.41 -2.51
CA GLN A 239 -13.95 -3.52 -1.97
C GLN A 239 -13.45 -3.19 -0.56
N MET A 240 -12.98 -1.96 -0.34
CA MET A 240 -12.59 -1.50 0.99
C MET A 240 -13.74 -1.56 1.98
N ASP A 241 -14.93 -1.15 1.57
CA ASP A 241 -16.12 -1.19 2.41
C ASP A 241 -16.49 -2.61 2.83
N GLN A 242 -16.44 -3.57 1.90
CA GLN A 242 -16.69 -4.98 2.20
C GLN A 242 -15.68 -5.54 3.22
N MET A 243 -14.41 -5.15 3.12
CA MET A 243 -13.36 -5.62 4.02
C MET A 243 -13.45 -5.02 5.42
N TYR A 244 -13.80 -3.75 5.52
CA TYR A 244 -13.67 -2.98 6.76
C TYR A 244 -14.97 -2.71 7.50
N ALA A 245 -16.15 -2.94 6.92
CA ALA A 245 -17.43 -2.68 7.58
C ALA A 245 -17.57 -3.41 8.93
N THR A 246 -17.30 -4.72 8.95
CA THR A 246 -17.30 -5.53 10.18
C THR A 246 -16.19 -5.12 11.13
N VAL A 247 -14.99 -4.88 10.60
CA VAL A 247 -13.82 -4.48 11.42
C VAL A 247 -14.08 -3.16 12.15
N VAL A 248 -14.67 -2.17 11.48
CA VAL A 248 -15.04 -0.88 12.09
C VAL A 248 -16.07 -1.06 13.18
N ALA A 249 -17.12 -1.87 12.92
CA ALA A 249 -18.18 -2.13 13.90
C ALA A 249 -17.63 -2.82 15.18
N GLU A 250 -16.74 -3.79 15.02
CA GLU A 250 -16.10 -4.50 16.13
C GLU A 250 -15.06 -3.65 16.87
N SER A 251 -14.49 -2.65 16.20
CA SER A 251 -13.45 -1.77 16.74
C SER A 251 -14.01 -0.44 17.26
N ALA A 252 -15.31 -0.32 17.54
CA ALA A 252 -15.97 0.93 17.95
C ALA A 252 -15.33 1.62 19.17
N ASN A 253 -14.56 0.90 20.00
CA ASN A 253 -13.87 1.41 21.18
C ASN A 253 -12.34 1.39 21.05
N ASP A 254 -11.79 1.17 19.85
CA ASP A 254 -10.35 1.10 19.58
C ASP A 254 -9.91 2.29 18.71
N ILE A 255 -9.44 3.36 19.38
CA ILE A 255 -9.07 4.60 18.70
C ILE A 255 -7.88 4.43 17.75
N GLU A 256 -6.91 3.56 18.09
CA GLU A 256 -5.73 3.35 17.24
C GLU A 256 -6.11 2.64 15.93
N LYS A 257 -6.97 1.63 16.05
CA LYS A 257 -7.45 0.86 14.89
C LYS A 257 -8.36 1.70 14.01
N LEU A 258 -9.31 2.46 14.59
CA LEU A 258 -10.16 3.39 13.85
C LEU A 258 -9.33 4.45 13.11
N GLY A 259 -8.36 5.06 13.78
CA GLY A 259 -7.45 6.04 13.18
C GLY A 259 -6.62 5.45 12.04
N SER A 260 -6.15 4.21 12.17
CA SER A 260 -5.43 3.51 11.10
C SER A 260 -6.31 3.26 9.87
N ILE A 261 -7.58 2.87 10.07
CA ILE A 261 -8.56 2.66 9.00
C ILE A 261 -8.88 3.98 8.31
N MET A 262 -9.14 5.05 9.06
CA MET A 262 -9.42 6.37 8.50
C MET A 262 -8.26 6.88 7.62
N LYS A 263 -7.01 6.74 8.09
CA LYS A 263 -5.81 7.09 7.30
C LYS A 263 -5.70 6.28 6.01
N LEU A 264 -6.07 5.00 6.06
CA LEU A 264 -6.10 4.13 4.87
C LEU A 264 -7.13 4.64 3.86
N TYR A 265 -8.36 4.91 4.30
CA TYR A 265 -9.45 5.43 3.44
C TYR A 265 -9.12 6.80 2.82
N ARG A 266 -8.53 7.72 3.60
CA ARG A 266 -8.05 9.02 3.07
C ARG A 266 -7.03 8.83 1.97
N ARG A 267 -6.02 7.96 2.20
CA ARG A 267 -4.96 7.69 1.22
C ARG A 267 -5.49 7.13 -0.09
N LEU A 268 -6.56 6.34 -0.04
CA LEU A 268 -7.22 5.76 -1.21
C LEU A 268 -8.25 6.69 -1.85
N GLY A 269 -8.52 7.87 -1.27
CA GLY A 269 -9.55 8.77 -1.75
C GLY A 269 -10.99 8.29 -1.47
N CYS A 270 -11.17 7.33 -0.55
CA CYS A 270 -12.46 6.72 -0.23
C CYS A 270 -13.20 7.42 0.93
N THR A 271 -13.05 8.73 1.06
CA THR A 271 -13.64 9.50 2.18
C THR A 271 -15.14 9.74 2.07
N GLU A 272 -15.78 9.30 1.00
CA GLU A 272 -17.24 9.37 0.81
C GLU A 272 -17.97 8.05 1.21
N SER A 273 -17.22 7.08 1.74
CA SER A 273 -17.74 5.78 2.16
C SER A 273 -18.47 5.85 3.49
N ASP A 274 -19.56 5.05 3.62
CA ASP A 274 -20.30 4.91 4.89
C ASP A 274 -19.43 4.24 5.98
N VAL A 275 -18.52 3.38 5.61
CA VAL A 275 -17.55 2.74 6.53
C VAL A 275 -16.59 3.77 7.10
N TYR A 276 -16.06 4.65 6.24
CA TYR A 276 -15.22 5.77 6.68
C TYR A 276 -15.97 6.70 7.65
N PHE A 277 -17.23 7.03 7.34
CA PHE A 277 -18.05 7.88 8.21
C PHE A 277 -18.32 7.23 9.57
N THR A 278 -18.61 5.92 9.58
CA THR A 278 -18.80 5.17 10.82
C THR A 278 -17.51 5.14 11.66
N ALA A 279 -16.37 4.93 11.02
CA ALA A 279 -15.08 4.97 11.70
C ALA A 279 -14.79 6.37 12.30
N ALA A 280 -15.07 7.44 11.53
CA ALA A 280 -14.90 8.81 11.98
C ALA A 280 -15.81 9.15 13.15
N GLU A 281 -17.09 8.72 13.11
CA GLU A 281 -18.04 8.93 14.21
C GLU A 281 -17.59 8.23 15.50
N HIS A 282 -17.17 6.97 15.41
CA HIS A 282 -16.65 6.25 16.57
C HIS A 282 -15.35 6.89 17.11
N ALA A 283 -14.41 7.21 16.24
CA ALA A 283 -13.16 7.87 16.63
C ALA A 283 -13.42 9.22 17.30
N HIS A 284 -14.33 10.02 16.75
CA HIS A 284 -14.67 11.34 17.28
C HIS A 284 -15.32 11.26 18.67
N LYS A 285 -16.14 10.24 18.94
CA LYS A 285 -16.73 10.01 20.26
C LYS A 285 -15.71 9.60 21.31
N LEU A 286 -14.68 8.86 20.91
CA LEU A 286 -13.62 8.40 21.81
C LEU A 286 -12.60 9.51 22.09
N GLN A 287 -12.10 10.10 21.04
CA GLN A 287 -11.08 11.15 21.09
C GLN A 287 -11.21 12.05 19.86
N PRO A 288 -11.83 13.24 19.99
CA PRO A 288 -11.95 14.18 18.89
C PRO A 288 -10.59 14.57 18.32
N THR A 289 -10.46 14.47 17.01
CA THR A 289 -9.34 14.98 16.20
C THR A 289 -9.88 15.78 15.04
N ASP A 290 -9.05 16.59 14.40
CA ASP A 290 -9.40 17.31 13.17
C ASP A 290 -9.87 16.37 12.06
N GLU A 291 -9.18 15.24 11.86
CA GLU A 291 -9.53 14.22 10.89
C GLU A 291 -10.88 13.57 11.19
N SER A 292 -11.15 13.21 12.46
CA SER A 292 -12.43 12.61 12.83
C SER A 292 -13.59 13.59 12.72
N ALA A 293 -13.37 14.86 13.07
CA ALA A 293 -14.35 15.92 12.89
C ALA A 293 -14.64 16.16 11.40
N ALA A 294 -13.62 16.20 10.54
CA ALA A 294 -13.81 16.35 9.09
C ALA A 294 -14.62 15.18 8.49
N GLY A 295 -14.37 13.94 8.93
CA GLY A 295 -15.16 12.77 8.54
C GLY A 295 -16.64 12.88 8.96
N CYS A 296 -16.91 13.33 10.20
CA CYS A 296 -18.27 13.62 10.67
C CYS A 296 -18.95 14.72 9.85
N ALA A 297 -18.20 15.78 9.46
CA ALA A 297 -18.72 16.85 8.61
C ALA A 297 -19.15 16.33 7.23
N GLN A 298 -18.34 15.47 6.60
CA GLN A 298 -18.69 14.83 5.32
C GLN A 298 -19.93 13.96 5.44
N MET A 299 -20.05 13.18 6.51
CA MET A 299 -21.26 12.42 6.79
C MET A 299 -22.51 13.32 6.90
N CYS A 300 -22.40 14.46 7.58
CA CYS A 300 -23.48 15.44 7.68
C CYS A 300 -23.88 15.98 6.30
N ILE A 301 -22.92 16.30 5.42
CA ILE A 301 -23.20 16.73 4.03
C ILE A 301 -23.98 15.65 3.29
N LYS A 302 -23.56 14.40 3.36
CA LYS A 302 -24.23 13.27 2.72
C LYS A 302 -25.66 13.08 3.20
N LYS A 303 -25.91 13.36 4.49
CA LYS A 303 -27.26 13.33 5.10
C LYS A 303 -28.08 14.62 4.85
N GLY A 304 -27.50 15.63 4.22
CA GLY A 304 -28.13 16.93 3.96
C GLY A 304 -28.14 17.88 5.17
N ASP A 305 -27.47 17.53 6.27
CA ASP A 305 -27.31 18.38 7.44
C ASP A 305 -26.11 19.34 7.26
N LEU A 306 -26.34 20.39 6.48
CA LEU A 306 -25.30 21.38 6.16
C LEU A 306 -24.86 22.21 7.40
N ASN A 307 -25.75 22.40 8.39
CA ASN A 307 -25.39 23.11 9.60
C ASN A 307 -24.51 22.25 10.51
N GLY A 308 -24.83 20.98 10.70
CA GLY A 308 -23.97 20.03 11.38
C GLY A 308 -22.60 19.90 10.72
N ALA A 309 -22.55 19.92 9.39
CA ALA A 309 -21.29 19.92 8.66
C ALA A 309 -20.42 21.13 8.98
N LEU A 310 -21.00 22.34 9.05
CA LEU A 310 -20.26 23.55 9.45
C LEU A 310 -19.70 23.47 10.88
N GLU A 311 -20.48 22.94 11.81
CA GLU A 311 -20.06 22.76 13.20
C GLU A 311 -18.82 21.84 13.27
N TYR A 312 -18.89 20.70 12.63
CA TYR A 312 -17.79 19.72 12.61
C TYR A 312 -16.54 20.25 11.88
N TYR A 313 -16.68 20.93 10.72
CA TYR A 313 -15.52 21.53 10.07
C TYR A 313 -14.89 22.65 10.87
N LYS A 314 -15.67 23.44 11.62
CA LYS A 314 -15.12 24.45 12.55
C LYS A 314 -14.37 23.79 13.71
N GLN A 315 -14.85 22.64 14.20
CA GLN A 315 -14.10 21.84 15.19
C GLN A 315 -12.78 21.35 14.59
N ALA A 316 -12.79 20.79 13.36
CA ALA A 316 -11.58 20.40 12.66
C ALA A 316 -10.58 21.57 12.56
N LEU A 317 -11.03 22.74 12.13
CA LEU A 317 -10.21 23.95 12.03
C LEU A 317 -9.63 24.42 13.39
N SER A 318 -10.29 24.13 14.49
CA SER A 318 -9.78 24.48 15.83
C SER A 318 -8.68 23.53 16.33
N MET A 319 -8.54 22.36 15.74
CA MET A 319 -7.62 21.30 16.15
C MET A 319 -6.47 21.07 15.15
N VAL A 320 -6.66 21.44 13.88
CA VAL A 320 -5.67 21.22 12.84
C VAL A 320 -4.39 22.03 13.08
N THR A 321 -3.25 21.39 12.87
CA THR A 321 -1.92 22.00 13.00
C THR A 321 -1.15 22.06 11.68
N ASP A 322 -1.55 21.25 10.71
CA ASP A 322 -0.95 21.21 9.38
C ASP A 322 -1.60 22.24 8.45
N ASP A 323 -0.78 22.98 7.70
CA ASP A 323 -1.27 24.06 6.83
C ASP A 323 -2.02 23.51 5.59
N GLU A 324 -1.65 22.35 5.08
CA GLU A 324 -2.33 21.73 3.91
C GLU A 324 -3.74 21.28 4.31
N ASP A 325 -3.88 20.56 5.42
CA ASP A 325 -5.18 20.15 5.96
C ASP A 325 -6.03 21.37 6.35
N LYS A 326 -5.41 22.43 6.91
CA LYS A 326 -6.09 23.68 7.24
C LYS A 326 -6.66 24.38 6.02
N ALA A 327 -5.90 24.48 4.94
CA ALA A 327 -6.37 25.05 3.69
C ALA A 327 -7.54 24.25 3.11
N ASP A 328 -7.46 22.89 3.14
CA ASP A 328 -8.53 22.03 2.67
C ASP A 328 -9.81 22.17 3.52
N TYR A 329 -9.71 22.23 4.86
CA TYR A 329 -10.87 22.44 5.72
C TYR A 329 -11.52 23.81 5.49
N LEU A 330 -10.74 24.87 5.30
CA LEU A 330 -11.24 26.19 4.95
C LEU A 330 -12.01 26.18 3.62
N TYR A 331 -11.47 25.50 2.59
CA TYR A 331 -12.15 25.28 1.33
C TYR A 331 -13.47 24.53 1.51
N ARG A 332 -13.49 23.47 2.34
CA ARG A 332 -14.70 22.67 2.60
C ARG A 332 -15.76 23.49 3.33
N VAL A 333 -15.40 24.31 4.30
CA VAL A 333 -16.32 25.28 4.94
C VAL A 333 -16.88 26.26 3.91
N ALA A 334 -16.04 26.79 3.03
CA ALA A 334 -16.47 27.68 1.95
C ALA A 334 -17.50 27.00 1.05
N ASN A 335 -17.28 25.73 0.68
CA ASN A 335 -18.19 24.96 -0.15
C ASN A 335 -19.55 24.72 0.57
N VAL A 336 -19.55 24.40 1.87
CA VAL A 336 -20.79 24.23 2.62
C VAL A 336 -21.59 25.55 2.66
N TYR A 337 -20.91 26.69 2.81
CA TYR A 337 -21.60 27.99 2.73
C TYR A 337 -22.20 28.26 1.35
N VAL A 338 -21.56 27.82 0.27
CA VAL A 338 -22.13 27.90 -1.07
C VAL A 338 -23.38 27.03 -1.20
N LEU A 339 -23.36 25.81 -0.66
CA LEU A 339 -24.53 24.92 -0.60
C LEU A 339 -25.68 25.55 0.19
N LEU A 340 -25.39 26.28 1.27
CA LEU A 340 -26.34 27.06 2.06
C LEU A 340 -26.77 28.38 1.37
N LYS A 341 -26.25 28.67 0.16
CA LYS A 341 -26.45 29.93 -0.58
C LYS A 341 -25.98 31.18 0.15
N ASN A 342 -25.07 31.03 1.13
CA ASN A 342 -24.41 32.13 1.82
C ASN A 342 -23.08 32.47 1.10
N TYR A 343 -23.22 33.07 -0.08
CA TYR A 343 -22.09 33.30 -0.99
C TYR A 343 -21.03 34.25 -0.42
N GLN A 344 -21.44 35.21 0.41
CA GLN A 344 -20.50 36.13 1.07
C GLN A 344 -19.56 35.38 2.02
N GLN A 345 -20.10 34.51 2.87
CA GLN A 345 -19.29 33.68 3.77
C GLN A 345 -18.48 32.63 2.98
N GLY A 346 -19.05 32.06 1.93
CA GLY A 346 -18.34 31.13 1.05
C GLY A 346 -17.09 31.78 0.44
N ALA A 347 -17.22 32.99 -0.11
CA ALA A 347 -16.08 33.71 -0.66
C ALA A 347 -15.05 34.12 0.40
N ALA A 348 -15.49 34.48 1.63
CA ALA A 348 -14.60 34.83 2.72
C ALA A 348 -13.75 33.66 3.20
N TYR A 349 -14.34 32.47 3.34
CA TYR A 349 -13.60 31.26 3.71
C TYR A 349 -12.70 30.75 2.59
N ALA A 350 -13.13 30.85 1.31
CA ALA A 350 -12.28 30.54 0.18
C ALA A 350 -11.04 31.46 0.12
N GLN A 351 -11.21 32.76 0.47
CA GLN A 351 -10.07 33.67 0.57
C GLN A 351 -9.13 33.28 1.70
N GLN A 352 -9.63 32.89 2.89
CA GLN A 352 -8.80 32.39 3.98
C GLN A 352 -8.03 31.13 3.60
N SER A 353 -8.62 30.23 2.80
CA SER A 353 -7.92 29.06 2.24
C SER A 353 -6.77 29.51 1.32
N LEU A 354 -7.00 30.50 0.45
CA LEU A 354 -5.98 31.05 -0.43
C LEU A 354 -4.88 31.83 0.30
N ASP A 355 -5.16 32.37 1.49
CA ASP A 355 -4.15 33.00 2.33
C ASP A 355 -3.15 31.98 2.89
N VAL A 356 -3.56 30.70 3.00
CA VAL A 356 -2.72 29.56 3.37
C VAL A 356 -2.09 28.92 2.14
N ASN A 357 -2.88 28.62 1.11
CA ASN A 357 -2.42 28.01 -0.13
C ASN A 357 -2.88 28.84 -1.36
N PRO A 358 -2.07 29.80 -1.85
CA PRO A 358 -2.43 30.69 -2.96
C PRO A 358 -2.59 30.00 -4.31
N GLU A 359 -2.14 28.75 -4.44
CA GLU A 359 -2.14 28.00 -5.71
C GLU A 359 -3.35 27.07 -5.85
N ASP A 360 -4.26 27.02 -4.86
CA ASP A 360 -5.47 26.19 -4.95
C ASP A 360 -6.49 26.80 -5.94
N GLY A 361 -6.50 26.30 -7.17
CA GLY A 361 -7.44 26.71 -8.21
C GLY A 361 -8.90 26.51 -7.85
N ARG A 362 -9.22 25.49 -7.03
CA ARG A 362 -10.60 25.20 -6.59
C ARG A 362 -11.20 26.39 -5.82
N CYS A 363 -10.41 27.04 -5.00
CA CYS A 363 -10.85 28.22 -4.24
C CYS A 363 -11.20 29.39 -5.16
N TYR A 364 -10.42 29.65 -6.20
CA TYR A 364 -10.75 30.68 -7.19
C TYR A 364 -12.02 30.34 -7.97
N LEU A 365 -12.25 29.07 -8.35
CA LEU A 365 -13.50 28.63 -8.99
C LEU A 365 -14.69 28.89 -8.04
N LEU A 366 -14.56 28.52 -6.78
CA LEU A 366 -15.62 28.71 -5.79
C LEU A 366 -15.94 30.20 -5.56
N MET A 367 -14.90 31.04 -5.44
CA MET A 367 -15.08 32.50 -5.31
C MET A 367 -15.77 33.09 -6.54
N GLY A 368 -15.42 32.62 -7.74
CA GLY A 368 -16.09 33.05 -8.97
C GLY A 368 -17.59 32.72 -8.95
N ILE A 369 -17.94 31.52 -8.50
CA ILE A 369 -19.35 31.09 -8.32
C ILE A 369 -20.06 31.98 -7.29
N CYS A 370 -19.41 32.26 -6.16
CA CYS A 370 -19.94 33.15 -5.12
C CYS A 370 -20.22 34.56 -5.69
N TYR A 371 -19.30 35.13 -6.43
CA TYR A 371 -19.46 36.44 -7.03
C TYR A 371 -20.57 36.46 -8.09
N ALA A 372 -20.61 35.47 -8.99
CA ALA A 372 -21.65 35.32 -10.00
C ALA A 372 -23.07 35.21 -9.41
N SER A 373 -23.18 34.71 -8.17
CA SER A 373 -24.45 34.55 -7.46
C SER A 373 -24.84 35.73 -6.57
N ALA A 374 -23.97 36.75 -6.51
CA ALA A 374 -24.19 37.90 -5.66
C ALA A 374 -25.24 38.87 -6.21
N LYS A 375 -26.07 39.39 -5.34
CA LYS A 375 -27.02 40.48 -5.62
C LYS A 375 -26.45 41.76 -5.02
N ILE A 376 -25.83 42.61 -5.84
CA ILE A 376 -25.11 43.81 -5.39
C ILE A 376 -25.84 45.09 -5.78
N TYR A 377 -26.47 45.09 -6.97
CA TYR A 377 -27.11 46.29 -7.52
C TYR A 377 -28.56 46.01 -7.88
N ASP A 378 -29.41 47.01 -7.71
CA ASP A 378 -30.80 47.01 -8.18
C ASP A 378 -30.88 47.32 -9.69
N ASP A 379 -29.93 48.10 -10.23
CA ASP A 379 -29.83 48.35 -11.64
C ASP A 379 -29.48 47.06 -12.40
N PRO A 380 -30.32 46.66 -13.42
CA PRO A 380 -30.18 45.37 -14.09
C PRO A 380 -28.92 45.26 -14.98
N ILE A 381 -28.34 46.41 -15.41
CA ILE A 381 -27.11 46.44 -16.20
C ILE A 381 -25.92 46.34 -15.28
N LEU A 382 -25.88 47.19 -14.22
CA LEU A 382 -24.82 47.11 -13.19
C LEU A 382 -24.81 45.75 -12.49
N ALA A 383 -25.96 45.15 -12.23
CA ALA A 383 -26.05 43.82 -11.66
C ALA A 383 -25.26 42.76 -12.44
N ARG A 384 -25.06 42.93 -13.73
CA ARG A 384 -24.27 42.00 -14.56
C ARG A 384 -22.75 42.17 -14.38
N SER A 385 -22.29 43.24 -13.73
CA SER A 385 -20.86 43.49 -13.48
C SER A 385 -20.22 42.39 -12.60
N VAL A 386 -21.00 41.70 -11.79
CA VAL A 386 -20.52 40.59 -10.96
C VAL A 386 -19.96 39.44 -11.81
N PHE A 387 -20.47 39.25 -13.03
CA PHE A 387 -19.98 38.19 -13.93
C PHE A 387 -18.58 38.52 -14.49
N TRP A 388 -18.18 39.79 -14.56
CA TRP A 388 -16.81 40.16 -14.96
C TRP A 388 -15.80 39.66 -13.90
N VAL A 389 -16.06 39.95 -12.63
CA VAL A 389 -15.20 39.53 -11.50
C VAL A 389 -15.20 38.00 -11.39
N ALA A 390 -16.36 37.35 -11.57
CA ALA A 390 -16.45 35.91 -11.61
C ALA A 390 -15.54 35.30 -12.68
N CYS A 391 -15.62 35.81 -13.92
CA CYS A 391 -14.76 35.33 -14.99
C CYS A 391 -13.27 35.63 -14.75
N ASP A 392 -12.93 36.69 -14.04
CA ASP A 392 -11.55 36.96 -13.65
C ASP A 392 -11.03 35.92 -12.65
N MET A 393 -11.86 35.48 -11.69
CA MET A 393 -11.53 34.38 -10.76
C MET A 393 -11.35 33.06 -11.53
N PHE A 394 -12.23 32.72 -12.46
CA PHE A 394 -12.07 31.50 -13.27
C PHE A 394 -10.80 31.53 -14.14
N ARG A 395 -10.43 32.70 -14.70
CA ARG A 395 -9.15 32.84 -15.39
C ARG A 395 -7.97 32.65 -14.46
N LYS A 396 -8.05 33.22 -13.25
CA LYS A 396 -7.01 33.06 -12.23
C LYS A 396 -6.87 31.60 -11.82
N ALA A 397 -7.97 30.86 -11.62
CA ALA A 397 -7.97 29.44 -11.28
C ALA A 397 -7.09 28.63 -12.24
N LYS A 398 -7.37 28.68 -13.55
CA LYS A 398 -6.59 27.92 -14.56
C LYS A 398 -5.16 28.41 -14.75
N THR A 399 -4.82 29.61 -14.29
CA THR A 399 -3.45 30.15 -14.36
C THR A 399 -2.60 29.58 -13.24
N VAL A 400 -3.15 29.46 -12.02
CA VAL A 400 -2.43 28.95 -10.86
C VAL A 400 -2.46 27.44 -10.76
N ASP A 401 -3.55 26.84 -11.24
CA ASP A 401 -3.75 25.39 -11.19
C ASP A 401 -4.25 24.88 -12.57
N PRO A 402 -3.38 24.30 -13.41
CA PRO A 402 -3.75 23.75 -14.70
C PRO A 402 -4.82 22.66 -14.65
N SER A 403 -4.98 21.94 -13.54
CA SER A 403 -6.01 20.91 -13.37
C SER A 403 -7.42 21.49 -13.44
N CYS A 404 -7.59 22.76 -13.04
CA CYS A 404 -8.86 23.50 -13.09
C CYS A 404 -9.23 24.04 -14.49
N THR A 405 -8.38 23.85 -15.51
CA THR A 405 -8.55 24.48 -16.83
C THR A 405 -9.89 24.15 -17.50
N THR A 406 -10.29 22.89 -17.47
CA THR A 406 -11.55 22.44 -18.12
C THR A 406 -12.77 23.09 -17.48
N ASP A 407 -12.83 23.06 -16.14
CA ASP A 407 -13.96 23.63 -15.41
C ASP A 407 -13.97 25.16 -15.49
N ALA A 408 -12.81 25.79 -15.39
CA ALA A 408 -12.69 27.24 -15.55
C ALA A 408 -13.18 27.69 -16.92
N ASN A 409 -12.79 27.03 -18.01
CA ASN A 409 -13.23 27.38 -19.36
C ASN A 409 -14.75 27.19 -19.52
N LYS A 410 -15.32 26.12 -18.97
CA LYS A 410 -16.77 25.88 -18.98
C LYS A 410 -17.53 26.98 -18.23
N LEU A 411 -17.04 27.38 -17.05
CA LEU A 411 -17.64 28.46 -16.27
C LEU A 411 -17.50 29.82 -16.95
N ILE A 412 -16.35 30.15 -17.56
CA ILE A 412 -16.15 31.36 -18.34
C ILE A 412 -17.16 31.40 -19.50
N ALA A 413 -17.28 30.31 -20.25
CA ALA A 413 -18.23 30.26 -21.39
C ALA A 413 -19.67 30.44 -20.91
N THR A 414 -20.05 29.87 -19.76
CA THR A 414 -21.38 30.05 -19.18
C THR A 414 -21.64 31.46 -18.72
N TYR A 415 -20.75 32.05 -17.94
CA TYR A 415 -21.03 33.34 -17.29
C TYR A 415 -20.74 34.56 -18.19
N SER A 416 -19.86 34.45 -19.20
CA SER A 416 -19.65 35.53 -20.17
C SER A 416 -20.90 35.83 -21.02
N GLN A 417 -21.83 34.88 -21.14
CA GLN A 417 -23.10 35.11 -21.85
C GLN A 417 -24.01 36.14 -21.14
N TYR A 418 -23.80 36.36 -19.86
CA TYR A 418 -24.57 37.31 -19.04
C TYR A 418 -23.94 38.72 -19.02
N PHE A 419 -22.84 38.94 -19.70
CA PHE A 419 -22.27 40.28 -19.83
C PHE A 419 -23.28 41.24 -20.48
N PRO A 420 -23.27 42.52 -20.11
CA PRO A 420 -24.08 43.55 -20.82
C PRO A 420 -23.78 43.56 -22.32
N SER A 421 -24.77 43.90 -23.14
CA SER A 421 -24.54 44.14 -24.58
C SER A 421 -23.63 45.38 -24.79
N LYS A 422 -23.05 45.51 -25.96
CA LYS A 422 -22.31 46.73 -26.35
C LYS A 422 -23.18 47.97 -26.20
N GLU A 423 -24.45 47.85 -26.58
CA GLU A 423 -25.43 48.91 -26.51
C GLU A 423 -25.75 49.28 -25.05
N ASP A 424 -25.98 48.30 -24.17
CA ASP A 424 -26.17 48.51 -22.72
C ASP A 424 -24.99 49.27 -22.12
N VAL A 425 -23.74 48.87 -22.41
CA VAL A 425 -22.54 49.53 -21.92
C VAL A 425 -22.39 50.96 -22.43
N PHE A 426 -22.66 51.17 -23.74
CA PHE A 426 -22.52 52.47 -24.38
C PHE A 426 -23.48 53.54 -23.80
N PHE A 427 -24.73 53.17 -23.51
CA PHE A 427 -25.72 54.10 -22.99
C PHE A 427 -25.72 54.22 -21.44
N HIS A 428 -24.98 53.37 -20.75
CA HIS A 428 -24.94 53.42 -19.30
C HIS A 428 -23.91 54.43 -18.76
N LYS A 429 -24.33 55.36 -17.89
CA LYS A 429 -23.53 56.49 -17.42
C LYS A 429 -22.24 56.11 -16.68
N GLU A 430 -22.23 54.97 -16.02
CA GLU A 430 -21.13 54.52 -15.19
C GLU A 430 -20.23 53.49 -15.88
N LEU A 431 -20.57 53.05 -17.07
CA LEU A 431 -19.83 52.01 -17.76
C LEU A 431 -19.07 52.53 -18.95
N ASN A 432 -17.84 52.07 -19.13
CA ASN A 432 -17.01 52.33 -20.29
C ASN A 432 -16.30 51.02 -20.70
N ASP A 433 -16.56 50.54 -21.89
CA ASP A 433 -15.98 49.26 -22.33
C ASP A 433 -14.45 49.30 -22.33
N GLY A 434 -13.83 48.23 -21.82
CA GLY A 434 -12.38 48.13 -21.66
C GLY A 434 -11.79 48.90 -20.47
N GLN A 435 -12.57 49.74 -19.77
CA GLN A 435 -12.07 50.51 -18.63
C GLN A 435 -12.24 49.77 -17.29
N PRO A 436 -11.40 50.10 -16.28
CA PRO A 436 -11.58 49.56 -14.94
C PRO A 436 -12.94 49.90 -14.33
N PHE A 437 -13.59 48.91 -13.74
CA PHE A 437 -14.84 49.07 -12.99
C PHE A 437 -14.74 48.39 -11.64
N ARG A 438 -15.10 49.09 -10.57
CA ARG A 438 -15.11 48.51 -9.20
C ARG A 438 -16.51 48.00 -8.86
N VAL A 439 -16.66 46.68 -8.74
CA VAL A 439 -17.89 46.06 -8.24
C VAL A 439 -18.02 46.35 -6.75
N GLY A 440 -19.16 46.91 -6.36
CA GLY A 440 -19.44 47.36 -4.99
C GLY A 440 -19.78 46.23 -4.02
N GLY A 441 -20.44 46.66 -2.94
CA GLY A 441 -20.91 45.71 -1.92
C GLY A 441 -19.78 44.90 -1.28
N TRP A 442 -20.09 43.68 -0.86
CA TRP A 442 -19.13 42.79 -0.21
C TRP A 442 -18.06 42.23 -1.19
N ILE A 443 -18.27 42.32 -2.50
CA ILE A 443 -17.29 41.91 -3.51
C ILE A 443 -16.08 42.85 -3.50
N GLY A 444 -16.31 44.15 -3.60
CA GLY A 444 -15.28 45.20 -3.47
C GLY A 444 -14.08 45.08 -4.41
N LYS A 445 -14.16 44.31 -5.49
CA LYS A 445 -13.05 44.02 -6.42
C LYS A 445 -13.12 44.89 -7.68
N THR A 446 -11.95 45.28 -8.18
CA THR A 446 -11.84 45.98 -9.46
C THR A 446 -11.66 44.93 -10.57
N THR A 447 -12.36 45.13 -11.66
CA THR A 447 -12.34 44.31 -12.89
C THR A 447 -12.33 45.24 -14.12
N THR A 448 -12.32 44.66 -15.31
CA THR A 448 -12.49 45.41 -16.56
C THR A 448 -13.95 45.32 -17.00
N CYS A 449 -14.55 46.45 -17.32
CA CYS A 449 -15.86 46.50 -17.99
C CYS A 449 -15.77 45.80 -19.35
N ARG A 450 -16.66 44.84 -19.60
CA ARG A 450 -16.68 44.03 -20.82
C ARG A 450 -18.08 43.93 -21.36
N SER A 451 -18.26 44.24 -22.62
CA SER A 451 -19.46 43.92 -23.34
C SER A 451 -19.47 42.45 -23.80
N LYS A 452 -20.67 41.91 -23.98
CA LYS A 452 -20.83 40.55 -24.58
C LYS A 452 -20.21 40.53 -25.98
N ALA A 453 -19.41 39.47 -26.26
CA ALA A 453 -18.96 39.21 -27.62
C ALA A 453 -20.16 38.90 -28.53
N GLU A 454 -20.13 39.40 -29.76
CA GLU A 454 -21.13 39.13 -30.78
C GLU A 454 -21.10 37.68 -31.23
#